data_19071efd6a31a1f4973c7584541857c3
#
_entry.id   19071efd6a31a1f4973c7584541857c3
#
_cell.length_a   1.000
_cell.length_b   1.000
_cell.length_c   1.000
_cell.angle_alpha   90.00
_cell.angle_beta   90.00
_cell.angle_gamma   90.00
#
_symmetry.space_group_name_H-M   'P 1'
#
loop_
_entity.id
_entity.type
_entity.pdbx_description
1 polymer ?
#
loop_
_entity_poly.entity_id
_entity_poly.type
_entity_poly.pdbx_seq_one_letter_code
_entity_poly.pdbx_strand_id
1 'polypeptide(L)'
;MVRKRDDGRWEGRIVVGHKDNGDSIFHYVSAKTQKALLEKLHKSIDEYDGAELTEDSRMTLGEWLDRWLTEYKAGTVRPGTLEGYRRYIEYYIKPQLGDKQISLLSQQDIQRMYRRLKTEGRIHEHPEMDHQLSDSMVRHIHSTLHAALKDAVQAHVIPRNPTEGTTAPKPNYKPKRILTGEELDAFRAMVEQDGVW
;
A
#
# COMPACT_ATOMS: atom_id res chain seq x y z
N MET A 1 3.29 13.02 28.18
CA MET A 1 4.56 13.32 28.87
C MET A 1 5.58 13.73 27.79
N VAL A 2 6.21 14.89 27.95
CA VAL A 2 7.23 15.41 27.01
C VAL A 2 8.57 15.47 27.75
N ARG A 3 9.64 14.97 27.12
CA ARG A 3 11.01 15.01 27.68
C ARG A 3 12.03 15.37 26.61
N LYS A 4 13.18 15.91 27.05
CA LYS A 4 14.35 16.09 26.18
C LYS A 4 15.24 14.86 26.34
N ARG A 5 15.68 14.30 25.20
CA ARG A 5 16.59 13.15 25.15
C ARG A 5 18.04 13.62 25.27
N ASP A 6 18.94 12.72 25.59
CA ASP A 6 20.40 13.01 25.67
C ASP A 6 21.00 13.40 24.31
N ASP A 7 20.38 12.95 23.20
CA ASP A 7 20.73 13.35 21.83
C ASP A 7 20.24 14.76 21.44
N GLY A 8 19.69 15.53 22.39
CA GLY A 8 19.19 16.88 22.20
C GLY A 8 17.82 17.00 21.54
N ARG A 9 17.21 15.90 21.11
CA ARG A 9 15.84 15.87 20.55
C ARG A 9 14.79 15.88 21.64
N TRP A 10 13.64 16.41 21.32
CA TRP A 10 12.44 16.34 22.14
C TRP A 10 11.62 15.12 21.77
N GLU A 11 11.14 14.41 22.78
CA GLU A 11 10.28 13.23 22.64
C GLU A 11 9.02 13.40 23.47
N GLY A 12 7.90 12.97 22.90
CA GLY A 12 6.62 12.90 23.59
C GLY A 12 5.89 11.62 23.25
N ARG A 13 4.91 11.25 24.07
CA ARG A 13 4.05 10.09 23.83
C ARG A 13 2.60 10.42 24.11
N ILE A 14 1.70 9.81 23.35
CA ILE A 14 0.26 9.81 23.55
C ILE A 14 -0.20 8.37 23.77
N VAL A 15 -1.27 8.20 24.54
CA VAL A 15 -1.96 6.90 24.66
C VAL A 15 -2.87 6.78 23.44
N VAL A 16 -2.74 5.67 22.70
CA VAL A 16 -3.51 5.42 21.48
C VAL A 16 -4.42 4.18 21.59
N GLY A 17 -4.38 3.49 22.70
CA GLY A 17 -5.20 2.32 23.01
C GLY A 17 -4.77 1.62 24.31
N HIS A 18 -5.41 0.51 24.58
CA HIS A 18 -5.10 -0.34 25.74
C HIS A 18 -4.97 -1.79 25.28
N LYS A 19 -4.12 -2.55 25.99
CA LYS A 19 -3.99 -3.99 25.81
C LYS A 19 -5.12 -4.72 26.52
N ASP A 20 -5.33 -5.99 26.23
CA ASP A 20 -6.30 -6.84 26.91
C ASP A 20 -6.04 -6.96 28.43
N ASN A 21 -4.78 -6.77 28.84
CA ASN A 21 -4.37 -6.75 30.26
C ASN A 21 -4.52 -5.35 30.92
N GLY A 22 -5.07 -4.35 30.21
CA GLY A 22 -5.28 -2.98 30.69
C GLY A 22 -4.08 -2.03 30.54
N ASP A 23 -2.92 -2.50 30.10
CA ASP A 23 -1.75 -1.64 29.86
C ASP A 23 -1.97 -0.70 28.68
N SER A 24 -1.51 0.55 28.80
CA SER A 24 -1.64 1.54 27.73
C SER A 24 -0.68 1.28 26.57
N ILE A 25 -1.20 1.39 25.36
CA ILE A 25 -0.42 1.41 24.11
C ILE A 25 -0.03 2.86 23.83
N PHE A 26 1.28 3.11 23.64
CA PHE A 26 1.81 4.46 23.42
C PHE A 26 2.28 4.65 21.98
N HIS A 27 1.90 5.79 21.39
CA HIS A 27 2.53 6.31 20.19
C HIS A 27 3.58 7.35 20.55
N TYR A 28 4.80 7.18 20.03
CA TYR A 28 5.94 8.06 20.32
C TYR A 28 6.20 9.01 19.17
N VAL A 29 6.41 10.29 19.50
CA VAL A 29 6.70 11.35 18.55
C VAL A 29 7.99 12.04 18.96
N SER A 30 8.85 12.35 18.00
CA SER A 30 10.08 13.11 18.26
C SER A 30 10.27 14.29 17.30
N ALA A 31 10.93 15.35 17.79
CA ALA A 31 11.27 16.53 17.01
C ALA A 31 12.56 17.20 17.49
N LYS A 32 13.14 18.04 16.65
CA LYS A 32 14.36 18.82 16.99
C LYS A 32 14.06 19.94 17.98
N THR A 33 12.87 20.51 17.99
CA THR A 33 12.44 21.58 18.87
C THR A 33 11.18 21.21 19.62
N GLN A 34 10.98 21.80 20.81
CA GLN A 34 9.78 21.59 21.62
C GLN A 34 8.49 22.04 20.89
N LYS A 35 8.56 23.17 20.20
CA LYS A 35 7.41 23.68 19.42
C LYS A 35 6.99 22.69 18.33
N ALA A 36 7.95 22.21 17.54
CA ALA A 36 7.68 21.23 16.49
C ALA A 36 7.19 19.88 17.07
N LEU A 37 7.61 19.50 18.28
CA LEU A 37 7.09 18.33 18.96
C LEU A 37 5.63 18.51 19.34
N LEU A 38 5.26 19.67 19.93
CA LEU A 38 3.87 19.95 20.32
C LEU A 38 2.94 19.97 19.12
N GLU A 39 3.35 20.59 18.00
CA GLU A 39 2.57 20.56 16.75
C GLU A 39 2.35 19.14 16.25
N LYS A 40 3.38 18.30 16.29
CA LYS A 40 3.27 16.88 15.94
C LYS A 40 2.39 16.09 16.89
N LEU A 41 2.49 16.35 18.21
CA LEU A 41 1.65 15.69 19.20
C LEU A 41 0.17 16.04 19.03
N HIS A 42 -0.16 17.33 18.81
CA HIS A 42 -1.53 17.73 18.53
C HIS A 42 -2.06 17.03 17.28
N LYS A 43 -1.28 17.04 16.20
CA LYS A 43 -1.67 16.31 14.98
C LYS A 43 -1.86 14.83 15.22
N SER A 44 -1.01 14.20 16.04
CA SER A 44 -1.18 12.79 16.41
C SER A 44 -2.40 12.56 17.28
N ILE A 45 -2.71 13.47 18.22
CA ILE A 45 -3.95 13.39 19.03
C ILE A 45 -5.16 13.44 18.09
N ASP A 46 -5.23 14.41 17.17
CA ASP A 46 -6.32 14.54 16.21
C ASP A 46 -6.43 13.29 15.30
N GLU A 47 -5.31 12.67 14.95
CA GLU A 47 -5.25 11.45 14.13
C GLU A 47 -5.76 10.20 14.87
N TYR A 48 -5.52 10.13 16.18
CA TYR A 48 -5.86 8.99 17.02
C TYR A 48 -7.10 9.25 17.91
N ASP A 49 -7.73 10.43 17.79
CA ASP A 49 -8.91 10.78 18.58
C ASP A 49 -10.08 9.83 18.23
N GLY A 50 -10.53 9.09 19.21
CA GLY A 50 -11.55 8.04 19.06
C GLY A 50 -11.09 6.70 18.50
N ALA A 51 -9.78 6.49 18.23
CA ALA A 51 -9.25 5.21 17.81
C ALA A 51 -8.69 4.41 19.00
N GLU A 52 -9.39 3.38 19.41
CA GLU A 52 -8.85 2.33 20.29
C GLU A 52 -8.02 1.36 19.43
N LEU A 53 -6.70 1.62 19.35
CA LEU A 53 -5.81 0.71 18.64
C LEU A 53 -5.56 -0.56 19.46
N THR A 54 -5.56 -1.70 18.78
CA THR A 54 -5.27 -3.02 19.33
C THR A 54 -3.77 -3.30 19.39
N GLU A 55 -3.37 -4.42 20.02
CA GLU A 55 -1.96 -4.89 19.97
C GLU A 55 -1.48 -5.12 18.54
N ASP A 56 -2.39 -5.49 17.64
CA ASP A 56 -2.16 -5.67 16.21
C ASP A 56 -1.63 -4.41 15.50
N SER A 57 -1.80 -3.22 16.07
CA SER A 57 -1.24 -1.97 15.54
C SER A 57 0.30 -1.92 15.53
N ARG A 58 0.95 -2.84 16.25
CA ARG A 58 2.42 -2.98 16.27
C ARG A 58 2.96 -3.85 15.16
N MET A 59 2.10 -4.65 14.50
CA MET A 59 2.53 -5.50 13.40
C MET A 59 3.11 -4.68 12.25
N THR A 60 3.95 -5.34 11.46
CA THR A 60 4.45 -4.76 10.21
C THR A 60 3.37 -4.76 9.14
N LEU A 61 3.55 -3.92 8.12
CA LEU A 61 2.66 -3.96 6.95
C LEU A 61 2.67 -5.33 6.28
N GLY A 62 3.84 -6.00 6.23
CA GLY A 62 3.97 -7.33 5.65
C GLY A 62 3.13 -8.38 6.36
N GLU A 63 3.21 -8.41 7.69
CA GLU A 63 2.40 -9.30 8.54
C GLU A 63 0.90 -9.05 8.38
N TRP A 64 0.48 -7.76 8.34
CA TRP A 64 -0.91 -7.42 8.07
C TRP A 64 -1.37 -7.90 6.69
N LEU A 65 -0.57 -7.71 5.65
CA LEU A 65 -0.92 -8.12 4.28
C LEU A 65 -1.04 -9.64 4.13
N ASP A 66 -0.22 -10.43 4.83
CA ASP A 66 -0.35 -11.89 4.88
C ASP A 66 -1.65 -12.31 5.56
N ARG A 67 -1.94 -11.72 6.71
CA ARG A 67 -3.20 -11.92 7.43
C ARG A 67 -4.40 -11.51 6.56
N TRP A 68 -4.31 -10.39 5.87
CA TRP A 68 -5.36 -9.90 4.99
C TRP A 68 -5.66 -10.86 3.84
N LEU A 69 -4.63 -11.44 3.22
CA LEU A 69 -4.83 -12.44 2.18
C LEU A 69 -5.51 -13.70 2.69
N THR A 70 -5.12 -14.17 3.88
CA THR A 70 -5.58 -15.45 4.44
C THR A 70 -6.92 -15.35 5.15
N GLU A 71 -7.14 -14.31 5.94
CA GLU A 71 -8.32 -14.18 6.79
C GLU A 71 -9.43 -13.36 6.14
N TYR A 72 -9.09 -12.33 5.33
CA TYR A 72 -10.08 -11.40 4.76
C TYR A 72 -10.42 -11.69 3.30
N LYS A 73 -9.46 -12.21 2.51
CA LYS A 73 -9.66 -12.39 1.06
C LYS A 73 -9.79 -13.84 0.62
N ALA A 74 -9.17 -14.77 1.34
CA ALA A 74 -9.38 -16.19 1.04
C ALA A 74 -10.87 -16.54 1.14
N GLY A 75 -11.41 -17.15 0.08
CA GLY A 75 -12.81 -17.53 -0.02
C GLY A 75 -13.80 -16.40 -0.34
N THR A 76 -13.39 -15.11 -0.31
CA THR A 76 -14.27 -13.97 -0.63
C THR A 76 -14.08 -13.46 -2.06
N VAL A 77 -12.95 -13.76 -2.67
CA VAL A 77 -12.62 -13.36 -4.05
C VAL A 77 -12.31 -14.60 -4.91
N ARG A 78 -12.39 -14.43 -6.24
CA ARG A 78 -12.02 -15.52 -7.16
C ARG A 78 -10.54 -15.88 -7.02
N PRO A 79 -10.13 -17.16 -7.22
CA PRO A 79 -8.74 -17.60 -7.08
C PRO A 79 -7.74 -16.77 -7.87
N GLY A 80 -8.07 -16.41 -9.13
CA GLY A 80 -7.20 -15.55 -9.95
C GLY A 80 -7.03 -14.13 -9.40
N THR A 81 -8.06 -13.58 -8.72
CA THR A 81 -7.95 -12.27 -8.07
C THR A 81 -7.05 -12.34 -6.83
N LEU A 82 -7.22 -13.40 -6.03
CA LEU A 82 -6.39 -13.65 -4.84
C LEU A 82 -4.91 -13.80 -5.23
N GLU A 83 -4.64 -14.55 -6.29
CA GLU A 83 -3.28 -14.70 -6.82
C GLU A 83 -2.72 -13.37 -7.34
N GLY A 84 -3.54 -12.55 -7.99
CA GLY A 84 -3.16 -11.20 -8.37
C GLY A 84 -2.76 -10.33 -7.17
N TYR A 85 -3.54 -10.36 -6.09
CA TYR A 85 -3.22 -9.66 -4.84
C TYR A 85 -1.91 -10.16 -4.24
N ARG A 86 -1.72 -11.48 -4.15
CA ARG A 86 -0.48 -12.12 -3.66
C ARG A 86 0.73 -11.60 -4.44
N ARG A 87 0.67 -11.61 -5.76
CA ARG A 87 1.75 -11.13 -6.62
C ARG A 87 2.08 -9.66 -6.40
N TYR A 88 1.06 -8.80 -6.29
CA TYR A 88 1.29 -7.37 -6.02
C TYR A 88 1.92 -7.13 -4.64
N ILE A 89 1.50 -7.88 -3.64
CA ILE A 89 2.03 -7.81 -2.28
C ILE A 89 3.48 -8.29 -2.23
N GLU A 90 3.76 -9.51 -2.69
CA GLU A 90 5.08 -10.13 -2.57
C GLU A 90 6.15 -9.42 -3.40
N TYR A 91 5.81 -9.04 -4.62
CA TYR A 91 6.82 -8.51 -5.53
C TYR A 91 6.99 -6.99 -5.47
N TYR A 92 5.98 -6.23 -5.05
CA TYR A 92 6.02 -4.78 -5.16
C TYR A 92 5.84 -4.04 -3.83
N ILE A 93 4.98 -4.52 -2.93
CA ILE A 93 4.68 -3.80 -1.69
C ILE A 93 5.64 -4.20 -0.58
N LYS A 94 5.75 -5.49 -0.27
CA LYS A 94 6.61 -6.00 0.81
C LYS A 94 8.08 -5.61 0.67
N PRO A 95 8.73 -5.70 -0.51
CA PRO A 95 10.13 -5.31 -0.64
C PRO A 95 10.44 -3.86 -0.31
N GLN A 96 9.43 -3.00 -0.34
CA GLN A 96 9.62 -1.56 -0.12
C GLN A 96 9.05 -1.06 1.20
N LEU A 97 7.98 -1.67 1.68
CA LEU A 97 7.22 -1.19 2.84
C LEU A 97 6.90 -2.30 3.86
N GLY A 98 7.22 -3.57 3.55
CA GLY A 98 6.82 -4.73 4.37
C GLY A 98 7.29 -4.68 5.81
N ASP A 99 8.54 -4.28 6.04
CA ASP A 99 9.16 -4.22 7.38
C ASP A 99 8.71 -3.01 8.20
N LYS A 100 7.95 -2.11 7.59
CA LYS A 100 7.49 -0.92 8.29
C LYS A 100 6.28 -1.23 9.16
N GLN A 101 6.30 -0.77 10.40
CA GLN A 101 5.14 -0.88 11.30
C GLN A 101 3.94 -0.17 10.66
N ILE A 102 2.80 -0.86 10.61
CA ILE A 102 1.61 -0.40 9.88
C ILE A 102 1.09 0.95 10.42
N SER A 103 1.12 1.17 11.73
CA SER A 103 0.71 2.42 12.37
C SER A 103 1.66 3.61 12.08
N LEU A 104 2.88 3.36 11.61
CA LEU A 104 3.85 4.38 11.22
C LEU A 104 3.91 4.61 9.70
N LEU A 105 3.08 3.92 8.95
CA LEU A 105 3.01 4.07 7.50
C LEU A 105 2.42 5.42 7.12
N SER A 106 3.19 6.23 6.42
CA SER A 106 2.79 7.57 6.00
C SER A 106 2.39 7.62 4.51
N GLN A 107 1.57 8.62 4.17
CA GLN A 107 1.26 8.96 2.78
C GLN A 107 2.52 9.18 1.93
N GLN A 108 3.57 9.79 2.52
CA GLN A 108 4.83 10.06 1.82
C GLN A 108 5.59 8.78 1.47
N ASP A 109 5.54 7.75 2.32
CA ASP A 109 6.17 6.46 2.05
C ASP A 109 5.53 5.79 0.84
N ILE A 110 4.20 5.79 0.81
CA ILE A 110 3.41 5.22 -0.28
C ILE A 110 3.68 5.99 -1.59
N GLN A 111 3.70 7.33 -1.53
CA GLN A 111 4.00 8.15 -2.71
C GLN A 111 5.43 7.93 -3.22
N ARG A 112 6.39 7.66 -2.32
CA ARG A 112 7.77 7.30 -2.67
C ARG A 112 7.82 5.92 -3.34
N MET A 113 7.07 4.95 -2.84
CA MET A 113 6.91 3.64 -3.47
C MET A 113 6.39 3.79 -4.92
N TYR A 114 5.33 4.56 -5.17
CA TYR A 114 4.83 4.75 -6.54
C TYR A 114 5.88 5.34 -7.47
N ARG A 115 6.67 6.30 -7.01
CA ARG A 115 7.77 6.87 -7.82
C ARG A 115 8.80 5.81 -8.18
N ARG A 116 9.22 4.98 -7.20
CA ARG A 116 10.18 3.89 -7.46
C ARG A 116 9.63 2.87 -8.45
N LEU A 117 8.35 2.48 -8.30
CA LEU A 117 7.70 1.57 -9.24
C LEU A 117 7.66 2.12 -10.67
N LYS A 118 7.57 3.43 -10.82
CA LYS A 118 7.59 4.13 -12.12
C LYS A 118 8.99 4.26 -12.72
N THR A 119 10.05 4.10 -11.95
CA THR A 119 11.44 4.18 -12.44
C THR A 119 12.10 2.81 -12.55
N GLU A 120 11.92 1.94 -11.55
CA GLU A 120 12.68 0.70 -11.37
C GLU A 120 11.79 -0.50 -10.99
N GLY A 121 10.49 -0.41 -11.26
CA GLY A 121 9.53 -1.38 -10.74
C GLY A 121 9.46 -2.71 -11.51
N ARG A 122 10.08 -2.85 -12.67
CA ARG A 122 10.01 -4.07 -13.46
C ARG A 122 10.94 -5.14 -12.87
N ILE A 123 10.39 -6.28 -12.51
CA ILE A 123 11.11 -7.40 -11.88
C ILE A 123 11.81 -8.27 -12.93
N HIS A 124 11.17 -8.46 -14.09
CA HIS A 124 11.73 -9.23 -15.17
C HIS A 124 12.33 -8.27 -16.21
N GLU A 125 13.63 -8.37 -16.41
CA GLU A 125 14.31 -7.63 -17.44
C GLU A 125 13.83 -8.10 -18.84
N HIS A 126 13.52 -7.13 -19.69
CA HIS A 126 13.21 -7.38 -21.08
C HIS A 126 14.07 -6.46 -21.95
N PRO A 127 14.83 -6.98 -22.95
CA PRO A 127 15.79 -6.20 -23.70
C PRO A 127 15.21 -4.94 -24.40
N GLU A 128 13.93 -5.00 -24.75
CA GLU A 128 13.26 -3.93 -25.49
C GLU A 128 12.31 -3.06 -24.64
N MET A 129 12.26 -3.28 -23.32
CA MET A 129 11.34 -2.58 -22.43
C MET A 129 12.06 -1.91 -21.27
N ASP A 130 11.64 -0.67 -20.97
CA ASP A 130 12.11 0.08 -19.81
C ASP A 130 11.89 -0.65 -18.48
N HIS A 131 12.70 -0.37 -17.50
CA HIS A 131 12.60 -0.92 -16.13
C HIS A 131 11.36 -0.42 -15.35
N GLN A 132 10.60 0.51 -15.92
CA GLN A 132 9.42 1.11 -15.31
C GLN A 132 8.16 0.25 -15.45
N LEU A 133 7.29 0.33 -14.44
CA LEU A 133 5.94 -0.24 -14.53
C LEU A 133 4.99 0.71 -15.26
N SER A 134 4.01 0.13 -15.95
CA SER A 134 2.91 0.90 -16.54
C SER A 134 2.05 1.57 -15.45
N ASP A 135 1.40 2.68 -15.80
CA ASP A 135 0.48 3.38 -14.90
C ASP A 135 -0.66 2.48 -14.43
N SER A 136 -1.15 1.59 -15.30
CA SER A 136 -2.18 0.60 -14.95
C SER A 136 -1.69 -0.36 -13.88
N MET A 137 -0.45 -0.85 -13.98
CA MET A 137 0.12 -1.76 -12.98
C MET A 137 0.28 -1.07 -11.62
N VAL A 138 0.83 0.14 -11.58
CA VAL A 138 0.97 0.92 -10.33
C VAL A 138 -0.41 1.20 -9.73
N ARG A 139 -1.44 1.42 -10.55
CA ARG A 139 -2.80 1.60 -10.08
C ARG A 139 -3.40 0.33 -9.48
N HIS A 140 -3.12 -0.85 -10.04
CA HIS A 140 -3.54 -2.13 -9.44
C HIS A 140 -2.87 -2.37 -8.10
N ILE A 141 -1.57 -2.08 -7.99
CA ILE A 141 -0.82 -2.14 -6.73
C ILE A 141 -1.42 -1.17 -5.70
N HIS A 142 -1.71 0.07 -6.10
CA HIS A 142 -2.42 1.04 -5.24
C HIS A 142 -3.77 0.52 -4.76
N SER A 143 -4.60 -0.01 -5.67
CA SER A 143 -5.94 -0.50 -5.33
C SER A 143 -5.88 -1.67 -4.35
N THR A 144 -4.90 -2.56 -4.49
CA THR A 144 -4.67 -3.68 -3.56
C THR A 144 -4.26 -3.16 -2.18
N LEU A 145 -3.28 -2.26 -2.12
CA LEU A 145 -2.83 -1.66 -0.86
C LEU A 145 -3.96 -0.84 -0.19
N HIS A 146 -4.71 -0.07 -0.98
CA HIS A 146 -5.85 0.70 -0.47
C HIS A 146 -6.91 -0.20 0.16
N ALA A 147 -7.27 -1.30 -0.51
CA ALA A 147 -8.23 -2.26 0.02
C ALA A 147 -7.76 -2.92 1.32
N ALA A 148 -6.50 -3.34 1.38
CA ALA A 148 -5.93 -3.94 2.58
C ALA A 148 -5.88 -2.96 3.76
N LEU A 149 -5.50 -1.71 3.52
CA LEU A 149 -5.44 -0.68 4.57
C LEU A 149 -6.84 -0.16 4.96
N LYS A 150 -7.83 -0.21 4.05
CA LYS A 150 -9.22 0.05 4.39
C LYS A 150 -9.75 -1.00 5.38
N ASP A 151 -9.48 -2.28 5.13
CA ASP A 151 -9.86 -3.35 6.04
C ASP A 151 -9.09 -3.25 7.38
N ALA A 152 -7.85 -2.75 7.38
CA ALA A 152 -7.09 -2.46 8.61
C ALA A 152 -7.73 -1.36 9.47
N VAL A 153 -8.31 -0.34 8.84
CA VAL A 153 -9.08 0.69 9.56
C VAL A 153 -10.34 0.09 10.18
N GLN A 154 -11.07 -0.75 9.45
CA GLN A 154 -12.27 -1.42 9.96
C GLN A 154 -11.97 -2.41 11.10
N ALA A 155 -10.78 -3.00 11.10
CA ALA A 155 -10.28 -3.88 12.16
C ALA A 155 -9.61 -3.11 13.33
N HIS A 156 -9.68 -1.78 13.35
CA HIS A 156 -9.03 -0.92 14.37
C HIS A 156 -7.52 -1.11 14.52
N VAL A 157 -6.84 -1.64 13.48
CA VAL A 157 -5.38 -1.78 13.44
C VAL A 157 -4.70 -0.43 13.20
N ILE A 158 -5.31 0.42 12.38
CA ILE A 158 -4.86 1.80 12.12
C ILE A 158 -6.05 2.76 12.17
N PRO A 159 -5.84 4.03 12.57
CA PRO A 159 -6.95 4.99 12.73
C PRO A 159 -7.47 5.51 11.39
N ARG A 160 -6.64 5.53 10.37
CA ARG A 160 -7.00 6.03 9.03
C ARG A 160 -6.18 5.33 7.95
N ASN A 161 -6.72 5.35 6.74
CA ASN A 161 -6.03 4.76 5.59
C ASN A 161 -5.00 5.75 4.99
N PRO A 162 -3.68 5.51 5.11
CA PRO A 162 -2.67 6.43 4.59
C PRO A 162 -2.59 6.48 3.04
N THR A 163 -3.32 5.61 2.33
CA THR A 163 -3.44 5.73 0.87
C THR A 163 -4.42 6.83 0.47
N GLU A 164 -5.31 7.25 1.37
CA GLU A 164 -6.20 8.37 1.13
C GLU A 164 -5.37 9.65 0.99
N GLY A 165 -5.61 10.39 -0.10
CA GLY A 165 -4.82 11.58 -0.44
C GLY A 165 -3.50 11.30 -1.18
N THR A 166 -3.11 10.04 -1.43
CA THR A 166 -2.02 9.74 -2.36
C THR A 166 -2.49 9.92 -3.81
N THR A 167 -1.56 10.32 -4.67
CA THR A 167 -1.83 10.43 -6.10
C THR A 167 -1.31 9.19 -6.83
N ALA A 168 -2.20 8.23 -7.08
CA ALA A 168 -1.88 7.10 -7.95
C ALA A 168 -1.86 7.55 -9.41
N PRO A 169 -0.96 7.00 -10.26
CA PRO A 169 -0.93 7.31 -11.69
C PRO A 169 -2.29 7.06 -12.36
N LYS A 170 -2.67 7.94 -13.28
CA LYS A 170 -3.86 7.75 -14.12
C LYS A 170 -3.47 6.93 -15.33
N PRO A 171 -4.10 5.76 -15.58
CA PRO A 171 -3.84 5.00 -16.78
C PRO A 171 -4.12 5.83 -18.03
N ASN A 172 -3.15 5.90 -18.93
CA ASN A 172 -3.35 6.49 -20.23
C ASN A 172 -3.84 5.40 -21.19
N TYR A 173 -5.14 5.33 -21.40
CA TYR A 173 -5.73 4.38 -22.32
C TYR A 173 -5.55 4.90 -23.74
N LYS A 174 -4.62 4.29 -24.46
CA LYS A 174 -4.56 4.49 -25.91
C LYS A 174 -5.75 3.74 -26.54
N PRO A 175 -6.46 4.37 -27.51
CA PRO A 175 -7.49 3.66 -28.26
C PRO A 175 -6.90 2.39 -28.87
N LYS A 176 -7.56 1.27 -28.69
CA LYS A 176 -7.15 0.04 -29.39
C LYS A 176 -7.47 0.21 -30.86
N ARG A 177 -6.49 -0.11 -31.72
CA ARG A 177 -6.75 -0.22 -33.15
C ARG A 177 -7.71 -1.38 -33.38
N ILE A 178 -8.78 -1.12 -34.07
CA ILE A 178 -9.72 -2.13 -34.55
C ILE A 178 -9.28 -2.52 -35.93
N LEU A 179 -9.27 -3.81 -36.24
CA LEU A 179 -8.98 -4.30 -37.59
C LEU A 179 -10.03 -3.76 -38.55
N THR A 180 -9.60 -3.33 -39.73
CA THR A 180 -10.51 -3.02 -40.84
C THR A 180 -11.15 -4.31 -41.37
N GLY A 181 -12.23 -4.22 -42.17
CA GLY A 181 -12.84 -5.38 -42.82
C GLY A 181 -11.85 -6.22 -43.60
N GLU A 182 -11.02 -5.57 -44.41
CA GLU A 182 -9.99 -6.23 -45.20
C GLU A 182 -8.92 -6.94 -44.36
N GLU A 183 -8.46 -6.31 -43.26
CA GLU A 183 -7.51 -6.90 -42.30
C GLU A 183 -8.14 -8.11 -41.58
N LEU A 184 -9.44 -8.05 -41.27
CA LEU A 184 -10.17 -9.14 -40.62
C LEU A 184 -10.29 -10.34 -41.58
N ASP A 185 -10.59 -10.10 -42.84
CA ASP A 185 -10.71 -11.15 -43.87
C ASP A 185 -9.34 -11.80 -44.16
N ALA A 186 -8.27 -10.99 -44.24
CA ALA A 186 -6.90 -11.51 -44.35
C ALA A 186 -6.51 -12.35 -43.14
N PHE A 187 -6.85 -11.92 -41.91
CA PHE A 187 -6.62 -12.68 -40.68
C PHE A 187 -7.37 -14.01 -40.68
N ARG A 188 -8.65 -14.03 -41.10
CA ARG A 188 -9.45 -15.27 -41.21
C ARG A 188 -8.83 -16.25 -42.21
N ALA A 189 -8.44 -15.78 -43.38
CA ALA A 189 -7.81 -16.62 -44.40
C ALA A 189 -6.50 -17.25 -43.90
N MET A 190 -5.69 -16.49 -43.13
CA MET A 190 -4.47 -17.00 -42.52
C MET A 190 -4.75 -18.08 -41.49
N VAL A 191 -5.73 -17.86 -40.58
CA VAL A 191 -6.10 -18.82 -39.54
C VAL A 191 -6.67 -20.12 -40.13
N GLU A 192 -7.45 -20.05 -41.22
CA GLU A 192 -7.97 -21.20 -41.94
C GLU A 192 -6.86 -22.05 -42.57
N GLN A 193 -5.78 -21.42 -43.07
CA GLN A 193 -4.63 -22.11 -43.63
C GLN A 193 -3.79 -22.84 -42.55
N ASP A 194 -3.69 -22.28 -41.36
CA ASP A 194 -2.90 -22.85 -40.23
C ASP A 194 -3.60 -24.02 -39.50
N GLY A 195 -4.84 -24.35 -39.86
CA GLY A 195 -5.56 -25.54 -39.34
C GLY A 195 -5.77 -25.54 -37.82
N VAL A 196 -5.81 -24.39 -37.16
CA VAL A 196 -5.87 -24.22 -35.70
C VAL A 196 -7.30 -24.34 -35.18
N TRP A 197 -8.28 -24.76 -36.02
CA TRP A 197 -9.70 -25.01 -35.63
C TRP A 197 -10.17 -26.39 -36.06
#